data_00becd10aaf8748555b3c5e1d8a4a37f
#
_entry.id   00becd10aaf8748555b3c5e1d8a4a37f
#
_cell.length_a   1.000
_cell.length_b   1.000
_cell.length_c   1.000
_cell.angle_alpha   90.00
_cell.angle_beta   90.00
_cell.angle_gamma   90.00
#
_symmetry.space_group_name_H-M   'P 1'
#
loop_
_entity.id
_entity.type
_entity.pdbx_description
1 polymer ?
#
loop_
_entity_poly.entity_id
_entity_poly.type
_entity_poly.pdbx_seq_one_letter_code
_entity_poly.pdbx_strand_id
1 'polypeptide(L)'
;MTHREFINSFVFYHPGDSVKLKVAYHMGIGIESDELEKLTWLGLFDDTVVGLKNATPAQILQHILEKKWTLEPDDKDMIVMMHRVFYKINGSLKRLISELVVKGDDSTYTAMAKTVGLPMAIATKHIANGVINSPGVLLPITKEIYEPTLKELSQHGI
;
A
#
# COMPACT_ATOMS: atom_id res chain seq x y z
N MET A 1 12.28 -20.51 -15.02
CA MET A 1 12.86 -19.36 -14.29
C MET A 1 12.55 -19.53 -12.80
N THR A 2 13.56 -19.39 -11.94
CA THR A 2 13.41 -19.36 -10.49
C THR A 2 13.12 -17.94 -9.98
N HIS A 3 12.70 -17.80 -8.70
CA HIS A 3 12.53 -16.48 -8.08
C HIS A 3 13.81 -15.65 -8.18
N ARG A 4 14.94 -16.25 -7.84
CA ARG A 4 16.26 -15.61 -7.90
C ARG A 4 16.62 -15.15 -9.33
N GLU A 5 16.39 -15.99 -10.35
CA GLU A 5 16.61 -15.62 -11.75
C GLU A 5 15.71 -14.48 -12.20
N PHE A 6 14.45 -14.47 -11.73
CA PHE A 6 13.51 -13.37 -11.98
C PHE A 6 14.06 -12.04 -11.43
N ILE A 7 14.45 -12.02 -10.15
CA ILE A 7 15.02 -10.80 -9.54
C ILE A 7 16.33 -10.40 -10.23
N ASN A 8 17.18 -11.37 -10.60
CA ASN A 8 18.44 -11.08 -11.29
C ASN A 8 18.24 -10.38 -12.65
N SER A 9 17.08 -10.52 -13.28
CA SER A 9 16.78 -9.84 -14.55
C SER A 9 16.58 -8.32 -14.44
N PHE A 10 16.41 -7.79 -13.23
CA PHE A 10 16.21 -6.35 -12.97
C PHE A 10 17.43 -5.65 -12.38
N VAL A 11 18.48 -6.39 -12.04
CA VAL A 11 19.69 -5.81 -11.44
C VAL A 11 20.87 -5.87 -12.40
N PHE A 12 21.85 -4.99 -12.20
CA PHE A 12 23.03 -4.93 -13.05
C PHE A 12 23.77 -6.26 -13.08
N TYR A 13 24.30 -6.58 -14.26
CA TYR A 13 25.14 -7.74 -14.43
C TYR A 13 26.53 -7.51 -13.81
N HIS A 14 26.81 -8.25 -12.75
CA HIS A 14 28.12 -8.34 -12.12
C HIS A 14 28.50 -9.83 -12.02
N PRO A 15 29.53 -10.29 -12.81
CA PRO A 15 29.97 -11.68 -12.72
C PRO A 15 30.46 -12.00 -11.31
N GLY A 16 30.05 -13.15 -10.76
CA GLY A 16 30.48 -13.62 -9.45
C GLY A 16 29.71 -13.12 -8.25
N ASP A 17 28.95 -12.04 -8.37
CA ASP A 17 28.15 -11.53 -7.26
C ASP A 17 26.83 -12.30 -7.09
N SER A 18 26.44 -12.55 -5.84
CA SER A 18 25.12 -13.10 -5.55
C SER A 18 24.02 -12.09 -5.91
N VAL A 19 22.83 -12.59 -6.28
CA VAL A 19 21.68 -11.71 -6.60
C VAL A 19 21.32 -10.83 -5.41
N LYS A 20 21.42 -11.37 -4.18
CA LYS A 20 21.21 -10.62 -2.95
C LYS A 20 22.16 -9.42 -2.83
N LEU A 21 23.44 -9.60 -3.13
CA LEU A 21 24.43 -8.53 -3.12
C LEU A 21 24.15 -7.46 -4.19
N LYS A 22 23.76 -7.89 -5.40
CA LYS A 22 23.40 -6.98 -6.50
C LYS A 22 22.19 -6.11 -6.13
N VAL A 23 21.17 -6.68 -5.48
CA VAL A 23 20.00 -5.95 -4.99
C VAL A 23 20.39 -4.96 -3.90
N ALA A 24 21.21 -5.38 -2.92
CA ALA A 24 21.72 -4.49 -1.88
C ALA A 24 22.45 -3.28 -2.47
N TYR A 25 23.33 -3.52 -3.43
CA TYR A 25 24.05 -2.47 -4.13
C TYR A 25 23.13 -1.54 -4.93
N HIS A 26 22.16 -2.11 -5.67
CA HIS A 26 21.18 -1.36 -6.46
C HIS A 26 20.30 -0.45 -5.60
N MET A 27 19.94 -0.91 -4.40
CA MET A 27 19.13 -0.17 -3.44
C MET A 27 19.95 0.78 -2.55
N GLY A 28 21.28 0.69 -2.58
CA GLY A 28 22.15 1.48 -1.71
C GLY A 28 22.05 1.11 -0.23
N ILE A 29 21.76 -0.16 0.09
CA ILE A 29 21.59 -0.69 1.46
C ILE A 29 22.67 -1.71 1.80
N GLY A 30 22.89 -1.94 3.10
CA GLY A 30 23.81 -2.97 3.58
C GLY A 30 23.29 -4.39 3.31
N ILE A 31 24.22 -5.36 3.11
CA ILE A 31 23.85 -6.77 2.90
C ILE A 31 23.20 -7.40 4.14
N GLU A 32 23.46 -6.83 5.31
CA GLU A 32 22.87 -7.22 6.61
C GLU A 32 21.75 -6.28 7.09
N SER A 33 21.19 -5.48 6.17
CA SER A 33 20.10 -4.55 6.52
C SER A 33 18.77 -5.28 6.71
N ASP A 34 17.91 -4.73 7.58
CA ASP A 34 16.57 -5.25 7.84
C ASP A 34 15.71 -5.34 6.57
N GLU A 35 15.90 -4.38 5.64
CA GLU A 35 15.20 -4.37 4.37
C GLU A 35 15.56 -5.60 3.53
N LEU A 36 16.86 -5.93 3.46
CA LEU A 36 17.33 -7.06 2.69
C LEU A 36 16.95 -8.39 3.34
N GLU A 37 16.89 -8.45 4.67
CA GLU A 37 16.37 -9.60 5.41
C GLU A 37 14.89 -9.84 5.08
N LYS A 38 14.06 -8.79 5.07
CA LYS A 38 12.65 -8.87 4.68
C LYS A 38 12.46 -9.37 3.24
N LEU A 39 13.27 -8.90 2.29
CA LEU A 39 13.24 -9.39 0.91
C LEU A 39 13.65 -10.88 0.83
N THR A 40 14.61 -11.29 1.67
CA THR A 40 15.01 -12.70 1.78
C THR A 40 13.87 -13.55 2.36
N TRP A 41 13.22 -13.07 3.42
CA TRP A 41 12.05 -13.75 4.01
C TRP A 41 10.89 -13.92 3.02
N LEU A 42 10.68 -12.97 2.12
CA LEU A 42 9.70 -13.07 1.03
C LEU A 42 10.02 -14.16 0.02
N GLY A 43 11.23 -14.74 0.05
CA GLY A 43 11.66 -15.78 -0.86
C GLY A 43 12.08 -15.27 -2.25
N LEU A 44 12.42 -14.00 -2.37
CA LEU A 44 12.82 -13.39 -3.65
C LEU A 44 14.14 -13.94 -4.19
N PHE A 45 15.00 -14.48 -3.30
CA PHE A 45 16.31 -15.03 -3.64
C PHE A 45 16.33 -16.55 -3.71
N ASP A 46 15.18 -17.21 -3.61
CA ASP A 46 15.05 -18.67 -3.60
C ASP A 46 15.25 -19.28 -4.99
N ASP A 47 15.68 -20.53 -5.01
CA ASP A 47 15.74 -21.37 -6.22
C ASP A 47 14.38 -22.01 -6.58
N THR A 48 13.31 -21.60 -5.93
CA THR A 48 11.95 -22.04 -6.22
C THR A 48 11.54 -21.64 -7.61
N VAL A 49 11.05 -22.58 -8.41
CA VAL A 49 10.58 -22.32 -9.77
C VAL A 49 9.25 -21.56 -9.71
N VAL A 50 9.15 -20.47 -10.51
CA VAL A 50 7.94 -19.64 -10.59
C VAL A 50 6.73 -20.44 -11.10
N GLY A 51 6.91 -21.34 -12.09
CA GLY A 51 5.85 -22.22 -12.60
C GLY A 51 4.81 -21.56 -13.52
N LEU A 52 4.81 -20.23 -13.65
CA LEU A 52 3.89 -19.51 -14.54
C LEU A 52 4.38 -19.51 -15.99
N LYS A 53 3.45 -19.65 -16.94
CA LYS A 53 3.70 -19.54 -18.38
C LYS A 53 3.12 -18.23 -18.91
N ASN A 54 3.87 -17.55 -19.77
CA ASN A 54 3.43 -16.29 -20.43
C ASN A 54 2.96 -15.19 -19.45
N ALA A 55 3.55 -15.16 -18.26
CA ALA A 55 3.22 -14.16 -17.24
C ALA A 55 4.04 -12.88 -17.42
N THR A 56 3.42 -11.75 -17.13
CA THR A 56 4.11 -10.47 -17.03
C THR A 56 4.97 -10.41 -15.76
N PRO A 57 5.99 -9.53 -15.69
CA PRO A 57 6.77 -9.35 -14.47
C PRO A 57 5.94 -9.06 -13.22
N ALA A 58 4.87 -8.26 -13.35
CA ALA A 58 3.95 -7.96 -12.25
C ALA A 58 3.24 -9.23 -11.75
N GLN A 59 2.76 -10.09 -12.64
CA GLN A 59 2.12 -11.36 -12.28
C GLN A 59 3.09 -12.34 -11.60
N ILE A 60 4.34 -12.37 -12.04
CA ILE A 60 5.38 -13.19 -11.39
C ILE A 60 5.65 -12.70 -9.98
N LEU A 61 5.84 -11.40 -9.80
CA LEU A 61 6.06 -10.80 -8.48
C LEU A 61 4.86 -11.05 -7.56
N GLN A 62 3.65 -10.81 -8.03
CA GLN A 62 2.41 -11.10 -7.31
C GLN A 62 2.38 -12.55 -6.84
N HIS A 63 2.62 -13.51 -7.74
CA HIS A 63 2.62 -14.94 -7.41
C HIS A 63 3.64 -15.31 -6.33
N ILE A 64 4.80 -14.64 -6.29
CA ILE A 64 5.81 -14.85 -5.25
C ILE A 64 5.31 -14.29 -3.91
N LEU A 65 4.77 -13.07 -3.91
CA LEU A 65 4.37 -12.36 -2.71
C LEU A 65 3.12 -12.95 -2.05
N GLU A 66 2.15 -13.39 -2.83
CA GLU A 66 0.89 -13.96 -2.33
C GLU A 66 1.11 -15.14 -1.38
N LYS A 67 2.19 -15.91 -1.57
CA LYS A 67 2.55 -17.03 -0.67
C LYS A 67 2.82 -16.60 0.78
N LYS A 68 3.15 -15.32 1.00
CA LYS A 68 3.49 -14.74 2.31
C LYS A 68 2.51 -13.67 2.77
N TRP A 69 1.80 -13.05 1.83
CA TRP A 69 0.93 -11.90 2.09
C TRP A 69 -0.57 -12.18 2.00
N THR A 70 -0.96 -13.43 1.71
CA THR A 70 -2.36 -13.83 1.84
C THR A 70 -2.72 -13.85 3.33
N LEU A 71 -3.81 -13.15 3.67
CA LEU A 71 -4.33 -13.13 5.02
C LEU A 71 -4.92 -14.50 5.38
N GLU A 72 -4.55 -15.04 6.52
CA GLU A 72 -5.22 -16.18 7.12
C GLU A 72 -6.60 -15.75 7.69
N PRO A 73 -7.52 -16.69 7.96
CA PRO A 73 -8.88 -16.34 8.42
C PRO A 73 -8.94 -15.43 9.66
N ASP A 74 -7.96 -15.59 10.57
CA ASP A 74 -7.90 -14.83 11.83
C ASP A 74 -6.99 -13.60 11.75
N ASP A 75 -6.34 -13.37 10.61
CA ASP A 75 -5.47 -12.22 10.40
C ASP A 75 -6.29 -10.94 10.28
N LYS A 76 -5.71 -9.86 10.79
CA LYS A 76 -6.26 -8.51 10.71
C LYS A 76 -5.22 -7.57 10.12
N ASP A 77 -5.57 -6.97 9.01
CA ASP A 77 -4.73 -5.92 8.44
C ASP A 77 -4.82 -4.61 9.25
N MET A 78 -3.87 -3.75 9.04
CA MET A 78 -3.85 -2.42 9.65
C MET A 78 -3.35 -1.39 8.66
N ILE A 79 -4.09 -0.29 8.56
CA ILE A 79 -3.64 0.91 7.85
C ILE A 79 -3.18 1.95 8.86
N VAL A 80 -1.96 2.44 8.67
CA VAL A 80 -1.40 3.58 9.39
C VAL A 80 -1.06 4.65 8.37
N MET A 81 -1.64 5.83 8.53
CA MET A 81 -1.38 6.98 7.67
C MET A 81 -1.02 8.18 8.55
N MET A 82 0.06 8.86 8.20
CA MET A 82 0.48 10.08 8.88
C MET A 82 0.80 11.17 7.86
N HIS A 83 0.16 12.32 8.00
CA HIS A 83 0.47 13.52 7.26
C HIS A 83 1.15 14.53 8.16
N ARG A 84 2.29 15.04 7.73
CA ARG A 84 3.03 16.09 8.43
C ARG A 84 3.20 17.27 7.49
N VAL A 85 2.51 18.37 7.80
CA VAL A 85 2.51 19.58 6.97
C VAL A 85 3.18 20.72 7.73
N PHE A 86 4.15 21.36 7.10
CA PHE A 86 4.79 22.57 7.60
C PHE A 86 4.30 23.77 6.80
N TYR A 87 3.89 24.83 7.49
CA TYR A 87 3.39 26.04 6.86
C TYR A 87 3.75 27.28 7.68
N LYS A 88 3.67 28.45 7.06
CA LYS A 88 3.92 29.73 7.74
C LYS A 88 2.64 30.54 7.86
N ILE A 89 2.38 31.06 9.08
CA ILE A 89 1.34 32.07 9.33
C ILE A 89 2.00 33.24 10.04
N ASN A 90 1.83 34.44 9.52
CA ASN A 90 2.38 35.69 10.08
C ASN A 90 3.89 35.56 10.37
N GLY A 91 4.66 34.97 9.46
CA GLY A 91 6.09 34.75 9.59
C GLY A 91 6.51 33.60 10.52
N SER A 92 5.60 33.06 11.32
CA SER A 92 5.87 31.93 12.23
C SER A 92 5.68 30.59 11.55
N LEU A 93 6.67 29.70 11.71
CA LEU A 93 6.58 28.31 11.23
C LEU A 93 5.62 27.52 12.13
N LYS A 94 4.65 26.85 11.50
CA LYS A 94 3.68 25.97 12.15
C LYS A 94 3.81 24.56 11.58
N ARG A 95 3.40 23.58 12.39
CA ARG A 95 3.33 22.18 12.00
C ARG A 95 1.95 21.65 12.31
N LEU A 96 1.34 20.98 11.33
CA LEU A 96 0.14 20.17 11.49
C LEU A 96 0.55 18.70 11.36
N ILE A 97 0.04 17.86 12.25
CA ILE A 97 0.15 16.40 12.15
C ILE A 97 -1.27 15.85 12.11
N SER A 98 -1.56 14.99 11.13
CA SER A 98 -2.80 14.24 11.02
C SER A 98 -2.45 12.77 10.96
N GLU A 99 -3.05 11.97 11.82
CA GLU A 99 -2.79 10.54 11.95
C GLU A 99 -4.08 9.76 11.84
N LEU A 100 -4.04 8.63 11.13
CA LEU A 100 -5.13 7.67 11.01
C LEU A 100 -4.59 6.27 11.26
N VAL A 101 -5.24 5.51 12.15
CA VAL A 101 -4.96 4.09 12.37
C VAL A 101 -6.27 3.34 12.29
N VAL A 102 -6.41 2.46 11.29
CA VAL A 102 -7.58 1.61 11.11
C VAL A 102 -7.15 0.15 11.12
N LYS A 103 -7.82 -0.66 11.94
CA LYS A 103 -7.64 -2.11 11.96
C LYS A 103 -8.81 -2.81 11.30
N GLY A 104 -8.52 -3.85 10.52
CA GLY A 104 -9.55 -4.76 10.00
C GLY A 104 -10.22 -5.57 11.11
N ASP A 105 -11.42 -6.06 10.84
CA ASP A 105 -12.14 -6.95 11.78
C ASP A 105 -11.75 -8.41 11.53
N ASP A 106 -11.59 -8.76 10.25
CA ASP A 106 -11.25 -10.09 9.78
C ASP A 106 -10.67 -10.01 8.35
N SER A 107 -10.46 -11.15 7.69
CA SER A 107 -9.94 -11.24 6.32
C SER A 107 -10.91 -10.73 5.24
N THR A 108 -12.17 -10.47 5.57
CA THR A 108 -13.20 -9.91 4.66
C THR A 108 -13.42 -8.42 4.91
N TYR A 109 -13.64 -8.04 6.17
CA TYR A 109 -13.80 -6.65 6.61
C TYR A 109 -12.45 -6.06 7.00
N THR A 110 -11.57 -6.00 6.02
CA THR A 110 -10.21 -5.51 6.19
C THR A 110 -10.16 -4.00 6.41
N ALA A 111 -9.10 -3.49 6.99
CA ALA A 111 -8.87 -2.04 7.11
C ALA A 111 -8.83 -1.40 5.72
N MET A 112 -8.26 -2.08 4.71
CA MET A 112 -8.27 -1.65 3.32
C MET A 112 -9.70 -1.56 2.76
N ALA A 113 -10.52 -2.58 2.99
CA ALA A 113 -11.92 -2.58 2.55
C ALA A 113 -12.72 -1.43 3.18
N LYS A 114 -12.53 -1.18 4.49
CA LYS A 114 -13.17 -0.07 5.21
C LYS A 114 -12.76 1.30 4.68
N THR A 115 -11.45 1.55 4.54
CA THR A 115 -10.93 2.87 4.15
C THR A 115 -11.16 3.21 2.68
N VAL A 116 -11.45 2.23 1.83
CA VAL A 116 -11.81 2.42 0.41
C VAL A 116 -13.32 2.35 0.20
N GLY A 117 -13.97 1.32 0.75
CA GLY A 117 -15.39 1.06 0.53
C GLY A 117 -16.32 2.06 1.20
N LEU A 118 -16.06 2.42 2.48
CA LEU A 118 -16.92 3.35 3.20
C LEU A 118 -16.96 4.75 2.58
N PRO A 119 -15.84 5.41 2.21
CA PRO A 119 -15.91 6.71 1.54
C PRO A 119 -16.73 6.68 0.26
N MET A 120 -16.58 5.62 -0.55
CA MET A 120 -17.34 5.45 -1.79
C MET A 120 -18.85 5.26 -1.51
N ALA A 121 -19.20 4.40 -0.58
CA ALA A 121 -20.60 4.15 -0.21
C ALA A 121 -21.28 5.39 0.38
N ILE A 122 -20.59 6.11 1.26
CA ILE A 122 -21.08 7.36 1.87
C ILE A 122 -21.27 8.44 0.81
N ALA A 123 -20.29 8.64 -0.08
CA ALA A 123 -20.43 9.61 -1.18
C ALA A 123 -21.60 9.25 -2.10
N THR A 124 -21.76 7.98 -2.46
CA THR A 124 -22.90 7.50 -3.26
C THR A 124 -24.23 7.78 -2.56
N LYS A 125 -24.33 7.52 -1.27
CA LYS A 125 -25.52 7.85 -0.45
C LYS A 125 -25.82 9.35 -0.45
N HIS A 126 -24.79 10.19 -0.32
CA HIS A 126 -24.94 11.65 -0.35
C HIS A 126 -25.41 12.16 -1.70
N ILE A 127 -24.92 11.57 -2.81
CA ILE A 127 -25.40 11.88 -4.16
C ILE A 127 -26.88 11.48 -4.29
N ALA A 128 -27.25 10.27 -3.90
CA ALA A 128 -28.62 9.78 -3.98
C ALA A 128 -29.61 10.61 -3.16
N ASN A 129 -29.15 11.16 -2.02
CA ASN A 129 -29.97 12.02 -1.15
C ASN A 129 -29.92 13.51 -1.53
N GLY A 130 -29.25 13.90 -2.61
CA GLY A 130 -29.15 15.29 -3.05
C GLY A 130 -28.31 16.18 -2.11
N VAL A 131 -27.43 15.61 -1.31
CA VAL A 131 -26.45 16.37 -0.50
C VAL A 131 -25.28 16.82 -1.37
N ILE A 132 -24.84 15.95 -2.29
CA ILE A 132 -23.83 16.25 -3.33
C ILE A 132 -24.57 16.36 -4.66
N ASN A 133 -24.53 17.53 -5.27
CA ASN A 133 -25.27 17.85 -6.51
C ASN A 133 -24.38 18.22 -7.69
N SER A 134 -23.10 18.46 -7.45
CA SER A 134 -22.15 18.84 -8.50
C SER A 134 -22.01 17.72 -9.55
N PRO A 135 -22.25 17.99 -10.85
CA PRO A 135 -22.19 16.97 -11.88
C PRO A 135 -20.76 16.70 -12.37
N GLY A 136 -20.56 15.53 -12.99
CA GLY A 136 -19.31 15.18 -13.69
C GLY A 136 -18.34 14.37 -12.84
N VAL A 137 -17.10 14.21 -13.34
CA VAL A 137 -16.01 13.54 -12.63
C VAL A 137 -15.28 14.57 -11.80
N LEU A 138 -15.39 14.46 -10.48
CA LEU A 138 -14.85 15.42 -9.54
C LEU A 138 -13.83 14.78 -8.60
N LEU A 139 -12.82 15.57 -8.22
CA LEU A 139 -11.94 15.22 -7.09
C LEU A 139 -12.65 15.59 -5.78
N PRO A 140 -12.53 14.80 -4.69
CA PRO A 140 -13.20 15.03 -3.41
C PRO A 140 -12.54 16.14 -2.59
N ILE A 141 -12.20 17.27 -3.22
CA ILE A 141 -11.52 18.42 -2.62
C ILE A 141 -12.44 19.61 -2.37
N THR A 142 -13.69 19.53 -2.82
CA THR A 142 -14.71 20.57 -2.58
C THR A 142 -15.43 20.30 -1.28
N LYS A 143 -15.85 21.37 -0.57
CA LYS A 143 -16.55 21.27 0.71
C LYS A 143 -17.83 20.45 0.62
N GLU A 144 -18.57 20.60 -0.48
CA GLU A 144 -19.80 19.83 -0.76
C GLU A 144 -19.56 18.31 -0.66
N ILE A 145 -18.37 17.84 -1.07
CA ILE A 145 -18.04 16.40 -1.07
C ILE A 145 -17.38 15.98 0.23
N TYR A 146 -16.28 16.65 0.64
CA TYR A 146 -15.49 16.13 1.74
C TYR A 146 -16.11 16.40 3.11
N GLU A 147 -16.81 17.52 3.35
CA GLU A 147 -17.35 17.81 4.68
C GLU A 147 -18.40 16.78 5.14
N PRO A 148 -19.47 16.47 4.36
CA PRO A 148 -20.43 15.46 4.77
C PRO A 148 -19.83 14.06 4.82
N THR A 149 -18.92 13.74 3.89
CA THR A 149 -18.26 12.42 3.83
C THR A 149 -17.37 12.17 5.04
N LEU A 150 -16.49 13.12 5.40
CA LEU A 150 -15.62 13.00 6.58
C LEU A 150 -16.41 12.98 7.88
N LYS A 151 -17.48 13.78 7.96
CA LYS A 151 -18.36 13.77 9.13
C LYS A 151 -19.01 12.41 9.36
N GLU A 152 -19.45 11.74 8.31
CA GLU A 152 -20.03 10.41 8.42
C GLU A 152 -18.94 9.34 8.67
N LEU A 153 -17.78 9.43 8.03
CA LEU A 153 -16.66 8.53 8.28
C LEU A 153 -16.22 8.52 9.74
N SER A 154 -16.23 9.68 10.41
CA SER A 154 -15.89 9.77 11.83
C SER A 154 -16.83 8.96 12.73
N GLN A 155 -18.08 8.73 12.31
CA GLN A 155 -19.04 7.88 13.03
C GLN A 155 -18.71 6.39 12.88
N HIS A 156 -17.93 6.03 11.86
CA HIS A 156 -17.42 4.68 11.61
C HIS A 156 -16.00 4.46 12.13
N GLY A 157 -15.44 5.42 12.89
CA GLY A 157 -14.11 5.32 13.48
C GLY A 157 -12.95 5.55 12.49
N ILE A 158 -13.24 6.28 11.39
CA ILE A 158 -12.27 6.66 10.37
C ILE A 158 -12.11 8.18 10.32
#